data_a40331a0683f1ef1ff5baaf52ebdaaae
#
_entry.id   a40331a0683f1ef1ff5baaf52ebdaaae
#
_cell.length_a   1.000
_cell.length_b   1.000
_cell.length_c   1.000
_cell.angle_alpha   90.00
_cell.angle_beta   90.00
_cell.angle_gamma   90.00
#
_symmetry.space_group_name_H-M   'P 1'
#
loop_
_entity.id
_entity.type
_entity.pdbx_description
1 polymer ?
#
loop_
_entity_poly.entity_id
_entity_poly.type
_entity_poly.pdbx_seq_one_letter_code
_entity_poly.pdbx_strand_id
1 'polypeptide(L)'
;MELSGKKLGLMISTAPEHPNLATALGLAQAALDRGANVYLYLIDDGMRALADRRLRALPARGVKLFACAYGCQKRRIPLEDAADVTYCGLVVLTDIINGTDRFSALN
;
A
#
# COMPACT_ATOMS: atom_id res chain seq x y z
N MET A 1 -2.47 -6.44 21.97
CA MET A 1 -1.06 -6.06 21.92
C MET A 1 -0.94 -4.66 21.33
N GLU A 2 -0.16 -3.82 21.98
CA GLU A 2 0.07 -2.45 21.55
C GLU A 2 1.23 -2.37 20.56
N LEU A 3 1.03 -1.69 19.42
CA LEU A 3 2.05 -1.54 18.39
C LEU A 3 2.41 -0.07 18.15
N SER A 4 2.15 0.81 19.12
CA SER A 4 2.44 2.23 18.99
C SER A 4 3.90 2.46 18.57
N GLY A 5 4.11 3.26 17.53
CA GLY A 5 5.43 3.56 17.01
C GLY A 5 6.04 2.49 16.12
N LYS A 6 5.43 1.31 16.01
CA LYS A 6 5.90 0.28 15.08
C LYS A 6 5.44 0.59 13.67
N LYS A 7 6.20 0.11 12.68
CA LYS A 7 5.94 0.37 11.28
C LYS A 7 5.74 -0.95 10.54
N LEU A 8 4.60 -1.06 9.84
CA LEU A 8 4.29 -2.20 8.98
C LEU A 8 4.31 -1.77 7.53
N GLY A 9 5.11 -2.44 6.72
CA GLY A 9 5.13 -2.25 5.27
C GLY A 9 4.41 -3.40 4.57
N LEU A 10 3.60 -3.07 3.58
CA LEU A 10 2.88 -4.05 2.76
C LEU A 10 3.08 -3.71 1.29
N MET A 11 3.22 -4.73 0.45
CA MET A 11 3.26 -4.57 -1.00
C MET A 11 2.23 -5.50 -1.64
N ILE A 12 1.49 -4.99 -2.60
CA ILE A 12 0.54 -5.80 -3.38
C ILE A 12 0.96 -5.75 -4.85
N SER A 13 1.16 -6.91 -5.46
CA SER A 13 1.50 -7.04 -6.87
C SER A 13 0.42 -7.75 -7.69
N THR A 14 -0.63 -8.25 -7.06
CA THR A 14 -1.70 -8.98 -7.71
C THR A 14 -2.92 -8.11 -7.95
N ALA A 15 -3.73 -8.49 -8.95
CA ALA A 15 -4.94 -7.76 -9.29
C ALA A 15 -5.95 -7.76 -8.13
N PRO A 16 -6.88 -6.76 -8.09
CA PRO A 16 -7.84 -6.65 -6.98
C PRO A 16 -8.77 -7.85 -6.82
N GLU A 17 -8.96 -8.63 -7.89
CA GLU A 17 -9.79 -9.83 -7.85
C GLU A 17 -9.11 -10.97 -7.07
N HIS A 18 -7.80 -10.89 -6.88
CA HIS A 18 -7.06 -11.86 -6.11
C HIS A 18 -7.29 -11.66 -4.61
N PRO A 19 -7.35 -12.75 -3.81
CA PRO A 19 -7.56 -12.64 -2.35
C PRO A 19 -6.53 -11.79 -1.61
N ASN A 20 -5.37 -11.51 -2.20
CA ASN A 20 -4.33 -10.72 -1.57
C ASN A 20 -4.80 -9.32 -1.16
N LEU A 21 -5.69 -8.70 -1.93
CA LEU A 21 -6.19 -7.38 -1.55
C LEU A 21 -6.95 -7.44 -0.22
N ALA A 22 -7.86 -8.41 -0.07
CA ALA A 22 -8.61 -8.57 1.18
C ALA A 22 -7.66 -8.85 2.35
N THR A 23 -6.62 -9.67 2.13
CA THR A 23 -5.62 -9.96 3.16
C THR A 23 -4.87 -8.69 3.57
N ALA A 24 -4.43 -7.90 2.59
CA ALA A 24 -3.72 -6.65 2.88
C ALA A 24 -4.60 -5.66 3.64
N LEU A 25 -5.86 -5.53 3.24
CA LEU A 25 -6.80 -4.65 3.93
C LEU A 25 -7.00 -5.07 5.39
N GLY A 26 -7.13 -6.37 5.63
CA GLY A 26 -7.27 -6.91 6.99
C GLY A 26 -6.04 -6.66 7.83
N LEU A 27 -4.84 -6.90 7.28
CA LEU A 27 -3.58 -6.65 7.97
C LEU A 27 -3.42 -5.17 8.31
N ALA A 28 -3.71 -4.29 7.34
CA ALA A 28 -3.59 -2.85 7.56
C ALA A 28 -4.52 -2.37 8.67
N GLN A 29 -5.78 -2.82 8.65
CA GLN A 29 -6.76 -2.43 9.66
C GLN A 29 -6.39 -2.95 11.03
N ALA A 30 -5.97 -4.20 11.12
CA ALA A 30 -5.55 -4.78 12.41
C ALA A 30 -4.35 -4.04 12.99
N ALA A 31 -3.38 -3.67 12.15
CA ALA A 31 -2.21 -2.93 12.60
C ALA A 31 -2.59 -1.52 13.06
N LEU A 32 -3.45 -0.83 12.30
CA LEU A 32 -3.93 0.51 12.67
C LEU A 32 -4.67 0.49 14.00
N ASP A 33 -5.48 -0.54 14.23
CA ASP A 33 -6.25 -0.68 15.47
C ASP A 33 -5.33 -0.84 16.70
N ARG A 34 -4.09 -1.30 16.47
CA ARG A 34 -3.09 -1.45 17.53
C ARG A 34 -2.10 -0.29 17.60
N GLY A 35 -2.32 0.76 16.81
CA GLY A 35 -1.49 1.96 16.86
C GLY A 35 -0.27 1.94 15.94
N ALA A 36 -0.12 0.95 15.09
CA ALA A 36 1.01 0.91 14.15
C ALA A 36 0.84 1.90 13.01
N ASN A 37 1.97 2.34 12.46
CA ASN A 37 2.02 3.10 11.22
C ASN A 37 2.09 2.11 10.06
N VAL A 38 1.25 2.30 9.04
CA VAL A 38 1.16 1.38 7.91
C VAL A 38 1.56 2.09 6.62
N TYR A 39 2.44 1.42 5.86
CA TYR A 39 2.94 1.87 4.56
C TYR A 39 2.53 0.81 3.53
N LEU A 40 1.78 1.20 2.51
CA LEU A 40 1.27 0.28 1.50
C LEU A 40 1.77 0.68 0.13
N TYR A 41 2.45 -0.24 -0.56
CA TYR A 41 3.03 -0.01 -1.88
C TYR A 41 2.33 -0.89 -2.91
N LEU A 42 1.82 -0.26 -3.96
CA LEU A 42 1.17 -0.95 -5.08
C LEU A 42 2.12 -1.02 -6.27
N ILE A 43 2.28 -2.22 -6.82
CA ILE A 43 3.15 -2.48 -7.98
C ILE A 43 2.48 -3.49 -8.91
N ASP A 44 2.87 -3.50 -10.16
CA ASP A 44 2.34 -4.41 -11.18
C ASP A 44 0.80 -4.37 -11.22
N ASP A 45 0.13 -5.51 -11.25
CA ASP A 45 -1.34 -5.55 -11.30
C ASP A 45 -1.99 -5.03 -10.02
N GLY A 46 -1.24 -4.91 -8.93
CA GLY A 46 -1.71 -4.27 -7.70
C GLY A 46 -2.06 -2.81 -7.90
N MET A 47 -1.52 -2.16 -8.95
CA MET A 47 -1.88 -0.77 -9.28
C MET A 47 -3.37 -0.59 -9.54
N ARG A 48 -4.05 -1.64 -10.01
CA ARG A 48 -5.48 -1.58 -10.28
C ARG A 48 -6.31 -1.43 -9.00
N ALA A 49 -5.73 -1.72 -7.84
CA ALA A 49 -6.39 -1.53 -6.56
C ALA A 49 -6.64 -0.05 -6.24
N LEU A 50 -6.01 0.88 -6.97
CA LEU A 50 -6.31 2.30 -6.82
C LEU A 50 -7.78 2.63 -7.09
N ALA A 51 -8.48 1.79 -7.85
CA ALA A 51 -9.91 1.94 -8.10
C ALA A 51 -10.79 1.34 -6.99
N ASP A 52 -10.21 0.63 -6.04
CA ASP A 52 -10.97 -0.04 -4.97
C ASP A 52 -11.27 0.94 -3.84
N ARG A 53 -12.55 1.05 -3.50
CA ARG A 53 -13.01 2.02 -2.48
C ARG A 53 -12.47 1.72 -1.10
N ARG A 54 -12.32 0.44 -0.76
CA ARG A 54 -11.82 0.01 0.55
C ARG A 54 -10.36 0.43 0.71
N LEU A 55 -9.56 0.26 -0.34
CA LEU A 55 -8.16 0.66 -0.33
C LEU A 55 -8.04 2.19 -0.26
N ARG A 56 -8.84 2.89 -1.04
CA ARG A 56 -8.79 4.36 -1.07
C ARG A 56 -9.26 5.00 0.24
N ALA A 57 -9.95 4.26 1.09
CA ALA A 57 -10.36 4.75 2.41
C ALA A 57 -9.22 4.68 3.44
N LEU A 58 -8.17 3.90 3.19
CA LEU A 58 -7.09 3.70 4.16
C LEU A 58 -6.30 4.97 4.49
N PRO A 59 -5.97 5.87 3.53
CA PRO A 59 -5.23 7.07 3.86
C PRO A 59 -5.92 7.96 4.90
N ALA A 60 -7.26 7.99 4.91
CA ALA A 60 -8.00 8.75 5.92
C ALA A 60 -7.77 8.21 7.33
N ARG A 61 -7.37 6.95 7.46
CA ARG A 61 -7.01 6.32 8.73
C ARG A 61 -5.52 6.41 9.04
N GLY A 62 -4.75 7.07 8.19
CA GLY A 62 -3.33 7.28 8.41
C GLY A 62 -2.39 6.37 7.63
N VAL A 63 -2.89 5.48 6.78
CA VAL A 63 -2.03 4.66 5.91
C VAL A 63 -1.35 5.55 4.88
N LYS A 64 -0.04 5.37 4.73
CA LYS A 64 0.72 6.03 3.67
C LYS A 64 0.68 5.12 2.44
N LEU A 65 0.00 5.59 1.39
CA LEU A 65 -0.25 4.84 0.18
C LEU A 65 0.68 5.28 -0.93
N PHE A 66 1.42 4.32 -1.48
CA PHE A 66 2.38 4.54 -2.56
C PHE A 66 1.98 3.72 -3.78
N ALA A 67 2.24 4.27 -4.97
CA ALA A 67 1.94 3.60 -6.22
C ALA A 67 3.13 3.77 -7.17
N CYS A 68 3.47 2.68 -7.88
CA CYS A 68 4.58 2.69 -8.82
C CYS A 68 4.21 3.52 -10.05
N ALA A 69 4.87 4.66 -10.26
CA ALA A 69 4.59 5.53 -11.39
C ALA A 69 4.84 4.82 -12.72
N TYR A 70 5.91 4.03 -12.81
CA TYR A 70 6.20 3.24 -14.01
C TYR A 70 5.09 2.23 -14.29
N GLY A 71 4.58 1.57 -13.25
CA GLY A 71 3.48 0.62 -13.38
C GLY A 71 2.21 1.27 -13.91
N CYS A 72 1.93 2.51 -13.47
CA CYS A 72 0.80 3.28 -13.97
C CYS A 72 0.95 3.57 -15.46
N GLN A 73 2.11 4.04 -15.89
CA GLN A 73 2.37 4.33 -17.31
C GLN A 73 2.23 3.09 -18.17
N LYS A 74 2.82 1.98 -17.73
CA LYS A 74 2.80 0.73 -18.48
C LYS A 74 1.37 0.19 -18.66
N ARG A 75 0.51 0.40 -17.66
CA ARG A 75 -0.87 -0.09 -17.66
C ARG A 75 -1.88 0.97 -18.08
N ARG A 76 -1.41 2.15 -18.50
CA ARG A 76 -2.25 3.27 -18.92
C ARG A 76 -3.24 3.69 -17.83
N ILE A 77 -2.81 3.59 -16.57
CA ILE A 77 -3.57 4.10 -15.42
C ILE A 77 -3.19 5.57 -15.27
N PRO A 78 -4.15 6.50 -15.28
CA PRO A 78 -3.83 7.90 -15.12
C PRO A 78 -3.17 8.19 -13.78
N LEU A 79 -2.13 9.02 -13.79
CA LEU A 79 -1.53 9.55 -12.57
C LEU A 79 -2.42 10.69 -12.09
N GLU A 80 -3.39 10.37 -11.26
CA GLU A 80 -4.28 11.39 -10.71
C GLU A 80 -3.55 12.20 -9.66
N ASP A 81 -3.76 13.52 -9.70
CA ASP A 81 -3.22 14.41 -8.69
C ASP A 81 -4.06 14.29 -7.43
N ALA A 82 -3.79 13.25 -6.66
CA ALA A 82 -4.49 12.97 -5.42
C ALA A 82 -3.51 13.11 -4.25
N ALA A 83 -3.86 13.93 -3.28
CA ALA A 83 -3.00 14.21 -2.14
C ALA A 83 -2.76 12.97 -1.26
N ASP A 84 -3.60 11.96 -1.38
CA ASP A 84 -3.56 10.76 -0.55
C ASP A 84 -2.75 9.60 -1.16
N VAL A 85 -2.20 9.78 -2.37
CA VAL A 85 -1.41 8.75 -3.04
C VAL A 85 -0.07 9.37 -3.48
N THR A 86 1.03 8.71 -3.13
CA THR A 86 2.35 9.12 -3.59
C THR A 86 2.79 8.22 -4.73
N TYR A 87 2.96 8.79 -5.92
CA TYR A 87 3.47 8.07 -7.08
C TYR A 87 5.00 8.15 -7.06
N CYS A 88 5.67 7.00 -7.16
CA CYS A 88 7.12 6.93 -6.96
C CYS A 88 7.73 5.74 -7.68
N GLY A 89 9.06 5.63 -7.60
CA GLY A 89 9.80 4.52 -8.16
C GLY A 89 10.18 3.47 -7.13
N LEU A 90 11.01 2.52 -7.55
CA LEU A 90 11.42 1.39 -6.71
C LEU A 90 12.35 1.80 -5.56
N VAL A 91 12.97 2.97 -5.63
CA VAL A 91 13.82 3.47 -4.53
C VAL A 91 12.99 3.63 -3.26
N VAL A 92 11.76 4.15 -3.40
CA VAL A 92 10.86 4.31 -2.26
C VAL A 92 10.45 2.95 -1.70
N LEU A 93 10.23 1.95 -2.56
CA LEU A 93 9.94 0.59 -2.09
C LEU A 93 11.09 0.05 -1.24
N THR A 94 12.33 0.25 -1.68
CA THR A 94 13.51 -0.15 -0.92
C THR A 94 13.54 0.55 0.44
N ASP A 95 13.23 1.84 0.47
CA ASP A 95 13.17 2.59 1.73
C ASP A 95 12.09 2.04 2.67
N ILE A 96 10.95 1.64 2.16
CA ILE A 96 9.88 1.04 2.96
C ILE A 96 10.35 -0.30 3.53
N ILE A 97 10.98 -1.14 2.72
CA ILE A 97 11.48 -2.44 3.17
C ILE A 97 12.48 -2.25 4.31
N ASN A 98 13.41 -1.32 4.15
CA ASN A 98 14.46 -1.09 5.14
C ASN A 98 14.00 -0.30 6.36
N GLY A 99 12.97 0.53 6.20
CA GLY A 99 12.53 1.45 7.25
C GLY A 99 11.38 0.95 8.10
N THR A 100 10.81 -0.22 7.79
CA THR A 100 9.69 -0.77 8.57
C THR A 100 10.16 -1.91 9.49
N ASP A 101 9.43 -2.13 10.58
CA ASP A 101 9.73 -3.21 11.53
C ASP A 101 9.34 -4.57 10.95
N ARG A 102 8.32 -4.62 10.14
CA ARG A 102 7.88 -5.81 9.41
C ARG A 102 7.47 -5.40 8.01
N PHE A 103 7.79 -6.23 7.04
CA PHE A 103 7.41 -6.02 5.63
C PHE A 103 6.89 -7.33 5.07
N SER A 104 5.73 -7.27 4.40
CA SER A 104 5.14 -8.43 3.73
C SER A 104 4.80 -8.10 2.29
N ALA A 105 5.29 -8.92 1.38
CA ALA A 105 4.96 -8.82 -0.04
C ALA A 105 3.87 -9.84 -0.36
N LEU A 106 2.75 -9.35 -0.87
CA LEU A 106 1.61 -10.16 -1.26
C LEU A 106 1.60 -10.30 -2.78
N ASN A 107 2.21 -11.37 -3.24
CA ASN A 107 2.40 -11.64 -4.68
C ASN A 107 1.41 -12.66 -5.20
#